data_e69a6a18febc8bfd2261bd59412f21b7
#
_entry.id   e69a6a18febc8bfd2261bd59412f21b7
#
_cell.length_a   1.000
_cell.length_b   1.000
_cell.length_c   1.000
_cell.angle_alpha   90.00
_cell.angle_beta   90.00
_cell.angle_gamma   90.00
#
_symmetry.space_group_name_H-M   'P 1'
#
loop_
_entity.id
_entity.type
_entity.pdbx_description
1 polymer ?
#
loop_
_entity_poly.entity_id
_entity_poly.type
_entity_poly.pdbx_seq_one_letter_code
_entity_poly.pdbx_strand_id
1 'polypeptide(L)'
;IDDIPLEVLSLAGHSPEQVGVVFGDTLFVGDAFLTPDILDKHHIPFYTDIATGLTTLDMLKQRVPAFAHIVAGHGEVYTSPARAIQAIEYTVERLEHILEATRDALAYGEGRQGSDVLHAVAEAQGAAITSLSQHALYTTTVQAALSALYARGEVRPTFEDNYLLWQRV
;
A
#
# COMPACT_ATOMS: atom_id res chain seq x y z
N ILE A 1 -20.52 -14.95 -19.64
CA ILE A 1 -20.05 -16.07 -20.47
C ILE A 1 -20.81 -17.27 -19.92
N ASP A 2 -21.70 -17.86 -20.74
CA ASP A 2 -22.43 -19.09 -20.46
C ASP A 2 -23.11 -19.17 -19.07
N ASP A 3 -23.84 -18.12 -18.67
CA ASP A 3 -24.59 -18.00 -17.42
C ASP A 3 -23.74 -17.99 -16.09
N ILE A 4 -22.41 -17.92 -16.18
CA ILE A 4 -21.59 -17.71 -14.99
C ILE A 4 -21.63 -16.22 -14.63
N PRO A 5 -22.11 -15.86 -13.42
CA PRO A 5 -22.14 -14.47 -12.98
C PRO A 5 -20.73 -13.90 -12.85
N LEU A 6 -20.56 -12.65 -13.25
CA LEU A 6 -19.36 -11.87 -13.04
C LEU A 6 -19.66 -10.79 -12.03
N GLU A 7 -18.93 -10.75 -10.91
CA GLU A 7 -18.99 -9.69 -9.91
C GLU A 7 -17.73 -8.83 -10.02
N VAL A 8 -17.89 -7.50 -9.93
CA VAL A 8 -16.78 -6.55 -9.89
C VAL A 8 -16.72 -5.97 -8.48
N LEU A 9 -15.53 -6.01 -7.88
CA LEU A 9 -15.26 -5.48 -6.54
C LEU A 9 -14.40 -4.22 -6.66
N SER A 10 -14.67 -3.19 -5.84
CA SER A 10 -13.74 -2.09 -5.68
C SER A 10 -12.57 -2.56 -4.80
N LEU A 11 -11.36 -2.43 -5.30
CA LEU A 11 -10.11 -2.78 -4.61
C LEU A 11 -9.13 -1.59 -4.58
N ALA A 12 -9.67 -0.36 -4.43
CA ALA A 12 -8.87 0.85 -4.38
C ALA A 12 -7.81 0.81 -3.27
N GLY A 13 -6.72 1.54 -3.49
CA GLY A 13 -5.58 1.67 -2.57
C GLY A 13 -4.25 1.65 -3.30
N HIS A 14 -3.90 0.53 -3.95
CA HIS A 14 -2.75 0.48 -4.86
C HIS A 14 -2.91 1.51 -5.99
N SER A 15 -4.06 1.53 -6.63
CA SER A 15 -4.48 2.64 -7.51
C SER A 15 -5.91 3.08 -7.16
N PRO A 16 -6.33 4.32 -7.54
CA PRO A 16 -7.62 4.88 -7.10
C PRO A 16 -8.84 4.08 -7.54
N GLU A 17 -8.81 3.52 -8.73
CA GLU A 17 -9.94 2.83 -9.35
C GLU A 17 -9.66 1.34 -9.60
N GLN A 18 -8.76 0.76 -8.81
CA GLN A 18 -8.49 -0.67 -8.95
C GLN A 18 -9.72 -1.49 -8.65
N VAL A 19 -9.97 -2.47 -9.51
CA VAL A 19 -11.07 -3.44 -9.35
C VAL A 19 -10.52 -4.86 -9.25
N GLY A 20 -11.26 -5.69 -8.53
CA GLY A 20 -11.15 -7.14 -8.60
C GLY A 20 -12.33 -7.72 -9.36
N VAL A 21 -12.18 -8.93 -9.82
CA VAL A 21 -13.22 -9.65 -10.57
C VAL A 21 -13.42 -11.03 -9.94
N VAL A 22 -14.68 -11.36 -9.66
CA VAL A 22 -15.09 -12.73 -9.30
C VAL A 22 -15.66 -13.40 -10.55
N PHE A 23 -15.14 -14.57 -10.86
CA PHE A 23 -15.64 -15.41 -11.93
C PHE A 23 -15.66 -16.88 -11.46
N GLY A 24 -16.85 -17.40 -11.27
CA GLY A 24 -17.02 -18.74 -10.68
C GLY A 24 -16.46 -18.82 -9.26
N ASP A 25 -15.52 -19.71 -9.03
CA ASP A 25 -14.81 -19.93 -7.77
C ASP A 25 -13.46 -19.22 -7.68
N THR A 26 -13.20 -18.31 -8.64
CA THR A 26 -11.93 -17.59 -8.76
C THR A 26 -12.11 -16.09 -8.47
N LEU A 27 -11.23 -15.54 -7.62
CA LEU A 27 -11.14 -14.13 -7.32
C LEU A 27 -9.83 -13.55 -7.90
N PHE A 28 -9.96 -12.64 -8.87
CA PHE A 28 -8.86 -11.86 -9.43
C PHE A 28 -8.75 -10.55 -8.67
N VAL A 29 -7.59 -10.29 -8.07
CA VAL A 29 -7.40 -9.13 -7.18
C VAL A 29 -6.43 -8.08 -7.73
N GLY A 30 -5.77 -8.35 -8.86
CA GLY A 30 -4.72 -7.46 -9.39
C GLY A 30 -3.64 -7.23 -8.33
N ASP A 31 -3.22 -5.99 -8.17
CA ASP A 31 -2.18 -5.57 -7.24
C ASP A 31 -2.74 -5.05 -5.89
N ALA A 32 -3.97 -5.48 -5.51
CA ALA A 32 -4.55 -5.08 -4.24
C ALA A 32 -3.73 -5.58 -3.03
N PHE A 33 -3.05 -6.72 -3.17
CA PHE A 33 -1.96 -7.14 -2.30
C PHE A 33 -0.79 -7.68 -3.14
N LEU A 34 0.39 -7.69 -2.56
CA LEU A 34 1.61 -8.14 -3.22
C LEU A 34 2.14 -9.39 -2.53
N THR A 35 2.78 -10.25 -3.32
CA THR A 35 3.41 -11.46 -2.78
C THR A 35 4.66 -11.11 -1.98
N PRO A 36 5.04 -11.93 -0.97
CA PRO A 36 6.21 -11.65 -0.13
C PRO A 36 7.49 -11.41 -0.92
N ASP A 37 7.75 -12.19 -1.98
CA ASP A 37 8.93 -12.04 -2.83
C ASP A 37 8.96 -10.70 -3.58
N ILE A 38 7.81 -10.15 -3.99
CA ILE A 38 7.70 -8.82 -4.57
C ILE A 38 7.99 -7.74 -3.53
N LEU A 39 7.43 -7.89 -2.31
CA LEU A 39 7.64 -6.94 -1.22
C LEU A 39 9.09 -6.95 -0.73
N ASP A 40 9.74 -8.10 -0.67
CA ASP A 40 11.14 -8.22 -0.29
C ASP A 40 12.09 -7.64 -1.35
N LYS A 41 11.70 -7.71 -2.63
CA LYS A 41 12.46 -7.13 -3.73
C LYS A 41 12.35 -5.61 -3.78
N HIS A 42 11.17 -5.06 -3.52
CA HIS A 42 10.89 -3.63 -3.74
C HIS A 42 10.87 -2.80 -2.46
N HIS A 43 10.88 -3.43 -1.27
CA HIS A 43 10.90 -2.81 0.05
C HIS A 43 9.75 -1.83 0.33
N ILE A 44 9.50 -0.87 -0.57
CA ILE A 44 8.41 0.09 -0.51
C ILE A 44 7.44 -0.22 -1.67
N PRO A 45 6.30 -0.87 -1.41
CA PRO A 45 5.28 -1.16 -2.43
C PRO A 45 4.63 0.14 -2.91
N PHE A 46 4.18 0.13 -4.16
CA PHE A 46 3.43 1.26 -4.71
C PHE A 46 2.00 1.25 -4.15
N TYR A 47 1.60 2.35 -3.54
CA TYR A 47 0.23 2.62 -3.10
C TYR A 47 -0.06 4.11 -3.26
N THR A 48 -1.21 4.45 -3.84
CA THR A 48 -1.67 5.84 -4.00
C THR A 48 -2.50 6.31 -2.80
N ASP A 49 -3.09 5.38 -2.05
CA ASP A 49 -3.85 5.64 -0.82
C ASP A 49 -3.70 4.45 0.14
N ILE A 50 -2.89 4.63 1.19
CA ILE A 50 -2.64 3.57 2.18
C ILE A 50 -3.86 3.34 3.07
N ALA A 51 -4.61 4.37 3.44
CA ALA A 51 -5.76 4.22 4.33
C ALA A 51 -6.86 3.39 3.65
N THR A 52 -7.18 3.71 2.41
CA THR A 52 -8.12 2.93 1.59
C THR A 52 -7.57 1.54 1.32
N GLY A 53 -6.27 1.39 1.03
CA GLY A 53 -5.60 0.11 0.81
C GLY A 53 -5.74 -0.84 2.01
N LEU A 54 -5.49 -0.36 3.22
CA LEU A 54 -5.66 -1.14 4.44
C LEU A 54 -7.11 -1.61 4.63
N THR A 55 -8.09 -0.75 4.33
CA THR A 55 -9.52 -1.12 4.35
C THR A 55 -9.84 -2.19 3.30
N THR A 56 -9.31 -2.06 2.09
CA THR A 56 -9.44 -3.05 1.02
C THR A 56 -8.84 -4.41 1.43
N LEU A 57 -7.65 -4.40 2.03
CA LEU A 57 -6.98 -5.62 2.50
C LEU A 57 -7.76 -6.32 3.62
N ASP A 58 -8.37 -5.57 4.54
CA ASP A 58 -9.22 -6.15 5.58
C ASP A 58 -10.49 -6.79 4.98
N MET A 59 -11.13 -6.14 4.04
CA MET A 59 -12.26 -6.70 3.29
C MET A 59 -11.86 -7.97 2.54
N LEU A 60 -10.69 -7.98 1.88
CA LEU A 60 -10.19 -9.15 1.15
C LEU A 60 -9.93 -10.34 2.07
N LYS A 61 -9.37 -10.15 3.27
CA LYS A 61 -9.22 -11.24 4.26
C LYS A 61 -10.52 -11.94 4.58
N GLN A 62 -11.63 -11.20 4.61
CA GLN A 62 -12.97 -11.75 4.87
C GLN A 62 -13.56 -12.45 3.64
N ARG A 63 -13.24 -11.99 2.44
CA ARG A 63 -13.79 -12.53 1.18
C ARG A 63 -13.04 -13.76 0.67
N VAL A 64 -11.71 -13.79 0.80
CA VAL A 64 -10.82 -14.83 0.28
C VAL A 64 -11.26 -16.26 0.64
N PRO A 65 -11.75 -16.59 1.87
CA PRO A 65 -12.16 -17.94 2.21
C PRO A 65 -13.30 -18.54 1.37
N ALA A 66 -14.04 -17.70 0.64
CA ALA A 66 -15.15 -18.16 -0.22
C ALA A 66 -14.69 -18.66 -1.61
N PHE A 67 -13.40 -18.55 -1.95
CA PHE A 67 -12.89 -18.85 -3.29
C PHE A 67 -11.87 -19.99 -3.26
N ALA A 68 -11.92 -20.83 -4.30
CA ALA A 68 -10.93 -21.91 -4.49
C ALA A 68 -9.60 -21.37 -5.05
N HIS A 69 -9.68 -20.29 -5.85
CA HIS A 69 -8.52 -19.70 -6.49
C HIS A 69 -8.49 -18.19 -6.28
N ILE A 70 -7.33 -17.66 -5.87
CA ILE A 70 -7.09 -16.22 -5.76
C ILE A 70 -5.91 -15.88 -6.67
N VAL A 71 -6.10 -14.95 -7.59
CA VAL A 71 -5.14 -14.56 -8.63
C VAL A 71 -4.72 -13.11 -8.37
N ALA A 72 -3.47 -12.93 -7.92
CA ALA A 72 -2.85 -11.61 -7.80
C ALA A 72 -2.26 -11.17 -9.15
N GLY A 73 -1.98 -9.87 -9.31
CA GLY A 73 -1.38 -9.31 -10.52
C GLY A 73 0.04 -9.82 -10.77
N HIS A 74 0.75 -10.15 -9.69
CA HIS A 74 2.09 -10.70 -9.71
C HIS A 74 2.20 -11.95 -8.82
N GLY A 75 3.08 -12.87 -9.22
CA GLY A 75 3.37 -14.07 -8.44
C GLY A 75 2.51 -15.28 -8.80
N GLU A 76 2.29 -16.15 -7.81
CA GLU A 76 1.57 -17.41 -7.97
C GLU A 76 0.05 -17.27 -7.86
N VAL A 77 -0.68 -18.24 -8.37
CA VAL A 77 -2.09 -18.42 -8.07
C VAL A 77 -2.23 -19.13 -6.73
N TYR A 78 -2.97 -18.53 -5.81
CA TYR A 78 -3.23 -19.14 -4.51
C TYR A 78 -4.42 -20.10 -4.60
N THR A 79 -4.16 -21.37 -4.35
CA THR A 79 -5.17 -22.45 -4.22
C THR A 79 -5.50 -22.76 -2.75
N SER A 80 -4.89 -22.03 -1.83
CA SER A 80 -5.13 -22.09 -0.40
C SER A 80 -5.52 -20.71 0.12
N PRO A 81 -6.75 -20.52 0.61
CA PRO A 81 -7.16 -19.27 1.24
C PRO A 81 -6.22 -18.81 2.36
N ALA A 82 -5.70 -19.75 3.16
CA ALA A 82 -4.77 -19.43 4.24
C ALA A 82 -3.46 -18.81 3.72
N ARG A 83 -2.91 -19.29 2.60
CA ARG A 83 -1.71 -18.69 1.99
C ARG A 83 -1.97 -17.32 1.41
N ALA A 84 -3.14 -17.10 0.79
CA ALA A 84 -3.54 -15.78 0.31
C ALA A 84 -3.71 -14.79 1.47
N ILE A 85 -4.32 -15.21 2.58
CA ILE A 85 -4.46 -14.39 3.79
C ILE A 85 -3.08 -14.03 4.36
N GLN A 86 -2.13 -14.96 4.41
CA GLN A 86 -0.75 -14.66 4.85
C GLN A 86 -0.08 -13.60 3.96
N ALA A 87 -0.26 -13.65 2.63
CA ALA A 87 0.28 -12.65 1.72
C ALA A 87 -0.38 -11.27 1.93
N ILE A 88 -1.69 -11.25 2.19
CA ILE A 88 -2.42 -10.02 2.55
C ILE A 88 -1.87 -9.46 3.88
N GLU A 89 -1.69 -10.28 4.91
CA GLU A 89 -1.16 -9.87 6.20
C GLU A 89 0.25 -9.31 6.08
N TYR A 90 1.10 -9.93 5.26
CA TYR A 90 2.44 -9.44 4.99
C TYR A 90 2.44 -8.07 4.29
N THR A 91 1.46 -7.85 3.38
CA THR A 91 1.26 -6.54 2.75
C THR A 91 0.79 -5.50 3.78
N VAL A 92 -0.14 -5.84 4.66
CA VAL A 92 -0.62 -4.97 5.75
C VAL A 92 0.55 -4.56 6.65
N GLU A 93 1.34 -5.53 7.11
CA GLU A 93 2.51 -5.30 7.96
C GLU A 93 3.51 -4.34 7.28
N ARG A 94 3.78 -4.52 5.99
CA ARG A 94 4.67 -3.64 5.23
C ARG A 94 4.14 -2.20 5.16
N LEU A 95 2.84 -2.02 4.93
CA LEU A 95 2.22 -0.68 4.89
C LEU A 95 2.22 0.00 6.27
N GLU A 96 1.99 -0.75 7.34
CA GLU A 96 2.07 -0.22 8.71
C GLU A 96 3.51 0.18 9.08
N HIS A 97 4.52 -0.59 8.69
CA HIS A 97 5.93 -0.22 8.86
C HIS A 97 6.29 1.07 8.09
N ILE A 98 5.70 1.28 6.90
CA ILE A 98 5.91 2.53 6.14
C ILE A 98 5.25 3.72 6.85
N LEU A 99 4.03 3.54 7.38
CA LEU A 99 3.36 4.58 8.17
C LEU A 99 4.19 4.93 9.42
N GLU A 100 4.69 3.94 10.14
CA GLU A 100 5.55 4.14 11.31
C GLU A 100 6.84 4.87 10.94
N ALA A 101 7.57 4.40 9.94
CA ALA A 101 8.79 5.04 9.46
C ALA A 101 8.55 6.49 8.99
N THR A 102 7.41 6.74 8.33
CA THR A 102 7.01 8.08 7.88
C THR A 102 6.76 9.01 9.08
N ARG A 103 6.05 8.53 10.10
CA ARG A 103 5.80 9.27 11.34
C ARG A 103 7.09 9.55 12.09
N ASP A 104 7.97 8.56 12.21
CA ASP A 104 9.23 8.67 12.96
C ASP A 104 10.29 9.51 12.23
N ALA A 105 10.16 9.66 10.91
CA ALA A 105 10.95 10.62 10.14
C ALA A 105 10.64 12.08 10.49
N LEU A 106 9.53 12.36 11.19
CA LEU A 106 9.07 13.70 11.52
C LEU A 106 9.32 14.03 13.02
N ALA A 107 9.85 15.21 13.27
CA ALA A 107 10.03 15.73 14.62
C ALA A 107 8.85 16.61 15.06
N TYR A 108 8.70 16.78 16.37
CA TYR A 108 7.77 17.74 16.94
C TYR A 108 8.27 19.17 16.74
N GLY A 109 7.44 20.02 16.16
CA GLY A 109 7.74 21.46 16.02
C GLY A 109 8.73 21.82 14.91
N GLU A 110 9.34 20.84 14.24
CA GLU A 110 10.23 21.07 13.11
C GLU A 110 9.60 20.54 11.82
N GLY A 111 9.52 21.40 10.80
CA GLY A 111 9.01 21.03 9.48
C GLY A 111 10.06 20.29 8.65
N ARG A 112 9.68 19.20 7.97
CA ARG A 112 10.53 18.49 7.01
C ARG A 112 9.88 18.46 5.63
N GLN A 113 10.70 18.58 4.59
CA GLN A 113 10.22 18.41 3.21
C GLN A 113 9.89 16.94 2.93
N GLY A 114 8.94 16.71 2.03
CA GLY A 114 8.58 15.34 1.62
C GLY A 114 9.74 14.52 1.06
N SER A 115 10.73 15.19 0.42
CA SER A 115 11.98 14.56 -0.03
C SER A 115 12.85 14.01 1.10
N ASP A 116 12.91 14.72 2.23
CA ASP A 116 13.69 14.30 3.41
C ASP A 116 13.00 13.16 4.14
N VAL A 117 11.66 13.20 4.16
CA VAL A 117 10.84 12.09 4.68
C VAL A 117 11.02 10.84 3.83
N LEU A 118 10.99 10.98 2.48
CA LEU A 118 11.25 9.85 1.57
C LEU A 118 12.62 9.22 1.82
N HIS A 119 13.68 10.05 1.98
CA HIS A 119 15.03 9.56 2.27
C HIS A 119 15.04 8.73 3.56
N ALA A 120 14.50 9.28 4.65
CA ALA A 120 14.45 8.60 5.94
C ALA A 120 13.64 7.28 5.90
N VAL A 121 12.51 7.28 5.21
CA VAL A 121 11.68 6.06 5.02
C VAL A 121 12.44 5.02 4.20
N ALA A 122 13.10 5.42 3.10
CA ALA A 122 13.89 4.50 2.28
C ALA A 122 15.02 3.85 3.11
N GLU A 123 15.72 4.65 3.93
CA GLU A 123 16.76 4.16 4.82
C GLU A 123 16.22 3.18 5.86
N ALA A 124 15.10 3.50 6.51
CA ALA A 124 14.44 2.65 7.50
C ALA A 124 13.94 1.31 6.91
N GLN A 125 13.52 1.31 5.63
CA GLN A 125 13.08 0.11 4.92
C GLN A 125 14.23 -0.65 4.24
N GLY A 126 15.48 -0.18 4.33
CA GLY A 126 16.62 -0.76 3.62
C GLY A 126 16.52 -0.65 2.09
N ALA A 127 15.75 0.32 1.59
CA ALA A 127 15.53 0.54 0.18
C ALA A 127 16.59 1.50 -0.41
N ALA A 128 17.16 1.15 -1.56
CA ALA A 128 18.02 2.05 -2.32
C ALA A 128 17.22 2.68 -3.47
N ILE A 129 17.30 4.00 -3.61
CA ILE A 129 16.71 4.73 -4.74
C ILE A 129 17.81 4.94 -5.80
N THR A 130 17.76 4.13 -6.85
CA THR A 130 18.81 4.13 -7.91
C THR A 130 18.27 4.51 -9.28
N SER A 131 16.97 4.77 -9.40
CA SER A 131 16.35 5.15 -10.67
C SER A 131 15.23 6.17 -10.47
N LEU A 132 14.91 6.93 -11.54
CA LEU A 132 13.82 7.88 -11.54
C LEU A 132 12.46 7.20 -11.28
N SER A 133 12.26 5.99 -11.83
CA SER A 133 11.03 5.22 -11.61
C SER A 133 10.86 4.81 -10.13
N GLN A 134 11.91 4.31 -9.48
CA GLN A 134 11.86 4.02 -8.04
C GLN A 134 11.58 5.28 -7.22
N HIS A 135 12.26 6.39 -7.53
CA HIS A 135 12.01 7.67 -6.86
C HIS A 135 10.54 8.08 -6.98
N ALA A 136 9.96 8.02 -8.19
CA ALA A 136 8.56 8.39 -8.40
C ALA A 136 7.59 7.48 -7.64
N LEU A 137 7.77 6.16 -7.72
CA LEU A 137 6.92 5.18 -7.04
C LEU A 137 6.98 5.34 -5.50
N TYR A 138 8.18 5.44 -4.95
CA TYR A 138 8.38 5.57 -3.51
C TYR A 138 7.89 6.93 -2.97
N THR A 139 8.08 8.01 -3.75
CA THR A 139 7.49 9.33 -3.44
C THR A 139 5.98 9.23 -3.31
N THR A 140 5.32 8.56 -4.26
CA THR A 140 3.86 8.39 -4.23
C THR A 140 3.41 7.68 -2.96
N THR A 141 4.06 6.59 -2.58
CA THR A 141 3.70 5.83 -1.37
C THR A 141 3.97 6.63 -0.08
N VAL A 142 5.09 7.36 0.00
CA VAL A 142 5.37 8.22 1.17
C VAL A 142 4.36 9.38 1.25
N GLN A 143 3.95 9.97 0.14
CA GLN A 143 2.88 10.98 0.12
C GLN A 143 1.53 10.39 0.58
N ALA A 144 1.22 9.16 0.17
CA ALA A 144 0.03 8.45 0.63
C ALA A 144 0.09 8.16 2.15
N ALA A 145 1.28 7.83 2.68
CA ALA A 145 1.50 7.66 4.12
C ALA A 145 1.32 8.97 4.89
N LEU A 146 1.90 10.09 4.42
CA LEU A 146 1.71 11.42 5.00
C LEU A 146 0.23 11.82 5.01
N SER A 147 -0.49 11.55 3.91
CA SER A 147 -1.93 11.82 3.80
C SER A 147 -2.75 11.00 4.81
N ALA A 148 -2.42 9.72 4.98
CA ALA A 148 -3.08 8.84 5.94
C ALA A 148 -2.82 9.30 7.40
N LEU A 149 -1.57 9.65 7.74
CA LEU A 149 -1.21 10.18 9.05
C LEU A 149 -1.85 11.55 9.33
N TYR A 150 -1.98 12.40 8.32
CA TYR A 150 -2.70 13.66 8.42
C TYR A 150 -4.19 13.45 8.72
N ALA A 151 -4.84 12.52 8.02
CA ALA A 151 -6.23 12.17 8.30
C ALA A 151 -6.45 11.60 9.72
N ARG A 152 -5.42 10.96 10.29
CA ARG A 152 -5.41 10.49 11.69
C ARG A 152 -5.09 11.59 12.71
N GLY A 153 -4.70 12.79 12.26
CA GLY A 153 -4.29 13.90 13.13
C GLY A 153 -2.90 13.73 13.76
N GLU A 154 -2.08 12.80 13.24
CA GLU A 154 -0.75 12.49 13.78
C GLU A 154 0.35 13.40 13.22
N VAL A 155 0.11 13.96 12.04
CA VAL A 155 1.00 14.92 11.37
C VAL A 155 0.20 16.09 10.81
N ARG A 156 0.86 17.21 10.57
CA ARG A 156 0.24 18.37 9.91
C ARG A 156 1.16 19.00 8.87
N PRO A 157 0.60 19.53 7.77
CA PRO A 157 1.36 20.34 6.82
C PRO A 157 1.55 21.76 7.37
N THR A 158 2.69 22.37 7.03
CA THR A 158 3.00 23.78 7.23
C THR A 158 3.65 24.33 5.96
N PHE A 159 3.65 25.66 5.80
CA PHE A 159 4.28 26.31 4.65
C PHE A 159 5.29 27.35 5.14
N GLU A 160 6.52 27.25 4.61
CA GLU A 160 7.60 28.19 4.87
C GLU A 160 8.33 28.47 3.55
N ASP A 161 8.50 29.72 3.18
CA ASP A 161 9.15 30.15 1.93
C ASP A 161 8.64 29.44 0.66
N ASN A 162 7.34 29.18 0.55
CA ASN A 162 6.67 28.41 -0.51
C ASN A 162 7.00 26.89 -0.53
N TYR A 163 7.68 26.37 0.48
CA TYR A 163 7.86 24.95 0.65
C TYR A 163 6.76 24.34 1.51
N LEU A 164 6.24 23.20 1.09
CA LEU A 164 5.39 22.36 1.92
C LEU A 164 6.28 21.55 2.86
N LEU A 165 6.07 21.74 4.15
CA LEU A 165 6.75 21.01 5.21
C LEU A 165 5.74 20.18 5.99
N TRP A 166 6.18 19.06 6.51
CA TRP A 166 5.42 18.18 7.37
C TRP A 166 6.04 18.14 8.76
N GLN A 167 5.22 18.12 9.78
CA GLN A 167 5.67 18.00 11.16
C GLN A 167 4.76 17.10 11.97
N ARG A 168 5.29 16.47 13.00
CA ARG A 168 4.53 15.66 13.96
C ARG A 168 3.68 16.57 14.87
N VAL A 169 2.46 16.12 15.22
CA VAL A 169 1.52 16.80 16.13
C VAL A 169 1.64 16.24 17.52
#